data_de26fbf6b3c58394b6cd5d73d7feb335
#
_entry.id   de26fbf6b3c58394b6cd5d73d7feb335
#
_cell.length_a   1.000
_cell.length_b   1.000
_cell.length_c   1.000
_cell.angle_alpha   90.00
_cell.angle_beta   90.00
_cell.angle_gamma   90.00
#
_symmetry.space_group_name_H-M   'P 1'
#
loop_
_entity.id
_entity.type
_entity.pdbx_description
1 polymer ?
#
loop_
_entity_poly.entity_id
_entity_poly.type
_entity_poly.pdbx_seq_one_letter_code
_entity_poly.pdbx_strand_id
1 'polypeptide(L)'
;MHGVQAPPTPDGFAEPVLHAMGAQRVDSLDISPFEGATVIHDLNQPLGEPPRRFTAVIDGGSLEHVFNFPVAIRTCMELVEPGGSLVVMVPANNEIGHGFYQFSPELFYRVAQHGFDVLQMLLVERGR
;
A
#
# COMPACT_ATOMS: atom_id res chain seq x y z
N MET A 1 -3.58 -14.32 -22.16
CA MET A 1 -2.94 -13.91 -20.89
C MET A 1 -3.13 -15.07 -19.92
N HIS A 2 -2.08 -15.80 -19.59
CA HIS A 2 -2.16 -16.86 -18.58
C HIS A 2 -2.17 -16.16 -17.22
N GLY A 3 -3.28 -16.24 -16.50
CA GLY A 3 -3.37 -15.76 -15.14
C GLY A 3 -2.39 -16.54 -14.28
N VAL A 4 -1.44 -15.84 -13.67
CA VAL A 4 -0.58 -16.41 -12.63
C VAL A 4 -1.51 -16.76 -11.46
N GLN A 5 -1.77 -18.03 -11.24
CA GLN A 5 -2.43 -18.48 -10.03
C GLN A 5 -1.44 -18.28 -8.87
N ALA A 6 -1.76 -17.34 -8.00
CA ALA A 6 -0.98 -17.15 -6.78
C ALA A 6 -1.02 -18.45 -5.95
N PRO A 7 0.12 -18.92 -5.45
CA PRO A 7 0.14 -20.07 -4.56
C PRO A 7 -0.68 -19.77 -3.30
N PRO A 8 -1.40 -20.77 -2.73
CA PRO A 8 -2.07 -20.58 -1.46
C PRO A 8 -1.03 -20.23 -0.40
N THR A 9 -1.24 -19.13 0.32
CA THR A 9 -0.39 -18.76 1.45
C THR A 9 -0.99 -19.41 2.72
N PRO A 10 -0.37 -20.44 3.28
CA PRO A 10 -0.90 -21.12 4.47
C PRO A 10 -1.08 -20.17 5.66
N ASP A 11 -0.29 -19.12 5.70
CA ASP A 11 -0.18 -18.20 6.84
C ASP A 11 -0.84 -16.83 6.61
N GLY A 12 -1.45 -16.61 5.44
CA GLY A 12 -2.13 -15.34 5.10
C GLY A 12 -1.20 -14.17 4.77
N PHE A 13 0.12 -14.36 4.75
CA PHE A 13 1.11 -13.33 4.43
C PHE A 13 1.29 -13.16 2.91
N ALA A 14 1.59 -11.93 2.48
CA ALA A 14 1.74 -11.59 1.06
C ALA A 14 3.13 -11.95 0.49
N GLU A 15 4.15 -12.07 1.32
CA GLU A 15 5.54 -12.29 0.92
C GLU A 15 5.73 -13.46 -0.03
N PRO A 16 5.16 -14.67 0.20
CA PRO A 16 5.31 -15.79 -0.72
C PRO A 16 4.74 -15.50 -2.11
N VAL A 17 3.63 -14.76 -2.19
CA VAL A 17 3.03 -14.35 -3.46
C VAL A 17 3.93 -13.37 -4.19
N LEU A 18 4.43 -12.37 -3.49
CA LEU A 18 5.32 -11.35 -4.06
C LEU A 18 6.63 -11.97 -4.56
N HIS A 19 7.21 -12.92 -3.82
CA HIS A 19 8.38 -13.67 -4.28
C HIS A 19 8.07 -14.52 -5.53
N ALA A 20 6.90 -15.16 -5.59
CA ALA A 20 6.46 -15.92 -6.76
C ALA A 20 6.24 -15.00 -7.99
N MET A 21 5.91 -13.74 -7.78
CA MET A 21 5.82 -12.71 -8.82
C MET A 21 7.18 -12.14 -9.23
N GLY A 22 8.27 -12.56 -8.59
CA GLY A 22 9.63 -12.17 -8.94
C GLY A 22 10.28 -11.15 -8.02
N ALA A 23 9.65 -10.79 -6.90
CA ALA A 23 10.28 -9.93 -5.91
C ALA A 23 11.48 -10.64 -5.28
N GLN A 24 12.65 -10.04 -5.40
CA GLN A 24 13.88 -10.58 -4.82
C GLN A 24 13.95 -10.34 -3.31
N ARG A 25 13.39 -9.22 -2.87
CA ARG A 25 13.27 -8.83 -1.48
C ARG A 25 11.89 -8.24 -1.22
N VAL A 26 11.31 -8.57 -0.10
CA VAL A 26 10.07 -8.01 0.42
C VAL A 26 10.35 -7.49 1.82
N ASP A 27 10.01 -6.23 2.07
CA ASP A 27 10.01 -5.63 3.40
C ASP A 27 8.57 -5.26 3.76
N SER A 28 8.19 -5.41 5.00
CA SER A 28 6.90 -5.01 5.54
C SER A 28 7.06 -3.89 6.56
N LEU A 29 6.15 -2.93 6.54
CA LEU A 29 6.12 -1.82 7.49
C LEU A 29 4.86 -1.92 8.36
N ASP A 30 5.04 -1.87 9.66
CA ASP A 30 3.96 -1.89 10.63
C ASP A 30 4.32 -1.02 11.84
N ILE A 31 3.33 -0.62 12.62
CA ILE A 31 3.52 0.10 13.88
C ILE A 31 4.12 -0.79 14.98
N SER A 32 4.00 -2.10 14.83
CA SER A 32 4.45 -3.08 15.82
C SER A 32 5.23 -4.24 15.19
N PRO A 33 6.08 -4.93 15.95
CA PRO A 33 6.79 -6.11 15.47
C PRO A 33 5.95 -7.39 15.54
N PHE A 34 4.66 -7.32 15.87
CA PHE A 34 3.83 -8.48 16.23
C PHE A 34 3.74 -9.52 15.10
N GLU A 35 3.63 -9.09 13.86
CA GLU A 35 3.58 -9.96 12.67
C GLU A 35 4.91 -10.05 11.93
N GLY A 36 6.01 -9.70 12.59
CA GLY A 36 7.35 -9.84 12.02
C GLY A 36 7.73 -8.75 11.01
N ALA A 37 7.10 -7.57 11.11
CA ALA A 37 7.43 -6.44 10.25
C ALA A 37 8.93 -6.12 10.28
N THR A 38 9.48 -5.85 9.11
CA THR A 38 10.91 -5.54 8.95
C THR A 38 11.23 -4.08 9.23
N VAL A 39 10.25 -3.19 9.07
CA VAL A 39 10.33 -1.77 9.39
C VAL A 39 9.24 -1.43 10.39
N ILE A 40 9.61 -1.00 11.59
CA ILE A 40 8.67 -0.58 12.62
C ILE A 40 8.55 0.94 12.56
N HIS A 41 7.36 1.43 12.19
CA HIS A 41 7.11 2.85 12.07
C HIS A 41 5.61 3.17 12.19
N ASP A 42 5.28 4.23 12.92
CA ASP A 42 3.93 4.80 12.97
C ASP A 42 3.70 5.72 11.77
N LEU A 43 2.88 5.31 10.83
CA LEU A 43 2.52 6.09 9.64
C LEU A 43 1.84 7.44 9.95
N ASN A 44 1.39 7.70 11.19
CA ASN A 44 0.95 9.03 11.60
C ASN A 44 2.10 10.04 11.71
N GLN A 45 3.35 9.57 11.71
CA GLN A 45 4.55 10.37 11.83
C GLN A 45 5.34 10.36 10.52
N PRO A 46 6.05 11.43 10.17
CA PRO A 46 6.98 11.42 9.05
C PRO A 46 8.06 10.36 9.25
N LEU A 47 8.35 9.58 8.21
CA LEU A 47 9.41 8.57 8.27
C LEU A 47 10.81 9.21 8.33
N GLY A 48 10.95 10.46 7.91
CA GLY A 48 12.24 11.10 7.72
C GLY A 48 12.94 10.59 6.47
N GLU A 49 14.24 10.40 6.53
CA GLU A 49 14.97 9.81 5.42
C GLU A 49 14.71 8.30 5.39
N PRO A 50 14.13 7.76 4.31
CA PRO A 50 13.82 6.34 4.26
C PRO A 50 15.11 5.50 4.24
N PRO A 51 15.15 4.37 4.95
CA PRO A 51 16.33 3.49 5.01
C PRO A 51 16.70 2.93 3.63
N ARG A 52 15.73 2.84 2.75
CA ARG A 52 15.86 2.51 1.31
C ARG A 52 14.60 2.90 0.56
N ARG A 53 14.71 2.90 -0.76
CA ARG A 53 13.56 3.00 -1.66
C ARG A 53 13.31 1.67 -2.36
N PHE A 54 12.10 1.52 -2.89
CA PHE A 54 11.61 0.26 -3.45
C PHE A 54 11.09 0.46 -4.86
N THR A 55 11.26 -0.54 -5.71
CA THR A 55 10.68 -0.57 -7.07
C THR A 55 9.14 -0.63 -7.05
N ALA A 56 8.58 -1.20 -5.97
CA ALA A 56 7.15 -1.21 -5.74
C ALA A 56 6.84 -1.04 -4.24
N VAL A 57 5.85 -0.21 -3.94
CA VAL A 57 5.25 -0.06 -2.62
C VAL A 57 3.77 -0.40 -2.75
N ILE A 58 3.27 -1.24 -1.85
CA ILE A 58 1.89 -1.71 -1.87
C ILE A 58 1.24 -1.40 -0.53
N ASP A 59 0.17 -0.61 -0.56
CA ASP A 59 -0.76 -0.48 0.55
C ASP A 59 -1.98 -1.36 0.29
N GLY A 60 -2.20 -2.32 1.15
CA GLY A 60 -3.27 -3.31 1.05
C GLY A 60 -4.42 -3.07 2.04
N GLY A 61 -4.74 -1.82 2.34
CA GLY A 61 -5.80 -1.50 3.28
C GLY A 61 -5.29 -1.02 4.64
N SER A 62 -4.16 -0.32 4.67
CA SER A 62 -3.65 0.30 5.91
C SER A 62 -4.01 1.78 6.00
N LEU A 63 -4.00 2.49 4.88
CA LEU A 63 -4.16 3.95 4.85
C LEU A 63 -5.49 4.44 5.42
N GLU A 64 -6.58 3.68 5.29
CA GLU A 64 -7.88 4.02 5.88
C GLU A 64 -7.87 3.98 7.42
N HIS A 65 -6.90 3.31 8.02
CA HIS A 65 -6.73 3.18 9.48
C HIS A 65 -5.72 4.18 10.05
N VAL A 66 -5.08 5.00 9.23
CA VAL A 66 -4.12 6.01 9.68
C VAL A 66 -4.79 7.37 9.73
N PHE A 67 -4.92 7.94 10.93
CA PHE A 67 -5.61 9.22 11.12
C PHE A 67 -4.93 10.37 10.38
N ASN A 68 -3.59 10.41 10.36
CA ASN A 68 -2.81 11.41 9.63
C ASN A 68 -2.52 10.96 8.20
N PHE A 69 -3.57 10.71 7.42
CA PHE A 69 -3.47 10.25 6.03
C PHE A 69 -2.50 11.06 5.15
N PRO A 70 -2.45 12.40 5.20
CA PRO A 70 -1.51 13.17 4.37
C PRO A 70 -0.05 12.79 4.62
N VAL A 71 0.32 12.52 5.85
CA VAL A 71 1.68 12.06 6.20
C VAL A 71 1.88 10.62 5.75
N ALA A 72 0.92 9.76 5.97
CA ALA A 72 1.01 8.35 5.58
C ALA A 72 1.19 8.16 4.07
N ILE A 73 0.34 8.80 3.26
CA ILE A 73 0.46 8.68 1.80
C ILE A 73 1.77 9.28 1.29
N ARG A 74 2.23 10.38 1.87
CA ARG A 74 3.54 10.95 1.56
C ARG A 74 4.67 9.97 1.88
N THR A 75 4.64 9.31 3.02
CA THR A 75 5.60 8.26 3.37
C THR A 75 5.61 7.14 2.34
N CYS A 76 4.43 6.64 1.93
CA CYS A 76 4.34 5.64 0.87
C CYS A 76 4.98 6.12 -0.44
N MET A 77 4.74 7.37 -0.83
CA MET A 77 5.33 7.96 -2.05
C MET A 77 6.85 8.11 -1.95
N GLU A 78 7.36 8.55 -0.80
CA GLU A 78 8.81 8.75 -0.56
C GLU A 78 9.59 7.42 -0.53
N LEU A 79 8.92 6.32 -0.21
CA LEU A 79 9.49 4.97 -0.25
C LEU A 79 9.64 4.42 -1.68
N VAL A 80 8.97 4.99 -2.67
CA VAL A 80 9.08 4.57 -4.07
C VAL A 80 10.34 5.17 -4.70
N GLU A 81 11.15 4.36 -5.37
CA GLU A 81 12.29 4.85 -6.13
C GLU A 81 11.84 5.52 -7.45
N PRO A 82 12.64 6.41 -8.04
CA PRO A 82 12.33 6.97 -9.35
C PRO A 82 12.07 5.88 -10.40
N GLY A 83 10.93 5.95 -11.08
CA GLY A 83 10.49 4.94 -12.04
C GLY A 83 9.79 3.73 -11.41
N GLY A 84 9.69 3.68 -10.08
CA GLY A 84 8.94 2.65 -9.36
C GLY A 84 7.43 2.89 -9.35
N SER A 85 6.70 2.04 -8.66
CA SER A 85 5.24 2.05 -8.62
C SER A 85 4.70 2.06 -7.19
N LEU A 86 3.61 2.81 -6.98
CA LEU A 86 2.80 2.76 -5.78
C LEU A 86 1.43 2.14 -6.11
N VAL A 87 1.07 1.09 -5.40
CA VAL A 87 -0.24 0.45 -5.49
C VAL A 87 -0.99 0.72 -4.19
N VAL A 88 -2.20 1.25 -4.29
CA VAL A 88 -3.04 1.56 -3.14
C VAL A 88 -4.39 0.87 -3.31
N MET A 89 -4.79 0.09 -2.31
CA MET A 89 -6.08 -0.62 -2.26
C MET A 89 -6.82 -0.17 -1.00
N VAL A 90 -7.80 0.69 -1.14
CA VAL A 90 -8.53 1.33 -0.03
C VAL A 90 -10.04 1.36 -0.29
N PRO A 91 -10.85 1.45 0.75
CA PRO A 91 -12.30 1.55 0.58
C PRO A 91 -12.70 2.90 -0.03
N ALA A 92 -13.64 2.87 -1.00
CA ALA A 92 -14.22 4.07 -1.60
C ALA A 92 -15.61 4.41 -1.02
N ASN A 93 -16.44 3.40 -0.75
CA ASN A 93 -17.75 3.56 -0.12
C ASN A 93 -18.26 2.22 0.47
N ASN A 94 -19.43 2.25 1.12
CA ASN A 94 -20.12 1.08 1.69
C ASN A 94 -19.34 0.31 2.77
N GLU A 95 -18.32 0.92 3.35
CA GLU A 95 -17.48 0.33 4.41
C GLU A 95 -17.63 1.13 5.72
N ILE A 96 -18.88 1.48 6.08
CA ILE A 96 -19.17 2.21 7.32
C ILE A 96 -18.71 1.38 8.52
N GLY A 97 -17.91 2.01 9.39
CA GLY A 97 -17.33 1.34 10.56
C GLY A 97 -16.01 0.62 10.28
N HIS A 98 -15.47 0.71 9.06
CA HIS A 98 -14.16 0.18 8.69
C HIS A 98 -13.15 1.32 8.50
N GLY A 99 -12.27 1.48 9.47
CA GLY A 99 -11.27 2.54 9.44
C GLY A 99 -11.80 3.95 9.68
N PHE A 100 -10.93 4.95 9.51
CA PHE A 100 -11.28 6.37 9.63
C PHE A 100 -11.83 6.94 8.32
N TYR A 101 -11.38 6.39 7.18
CA TYR A 101 -11.61 7.00 5.88
C TYR A 101 -12.23 6.05 4.86
N GLN A 102 -13.07 6.61 4.02
CA GLN A 102 -13.42 6.08 2.71
C GLN A 102 -12.99 7.14 1.69
N PHE A 103 -12.27 6.72 0.66
CA PHE A 103 -11.55 7.63 -0.22
C PHE A 103 -12.25 7.86 -1.55
N SER A 104 -12.36 9.12 -1.94
CA SER A 104 -12.76 9.47 -3.30
C SER A 104 -11.61 9.24 -4.28
N PRO A 105 -11.87 8.72 -5.49
CA PRO A 105 -10.87 8.65 -6.57
C PRO A 105 -10.20 9.98 -6.89
N GLU A 106 -10.93 11.10 -6.76
CA GLU A 106 -10.41 12.47 -6.94
C GLU A 106 -9.17 12.75 -6.08
N LEU A 107 -9.15 12.23 -4.84
CA LEU A 107 -8.03 12.41 -3.93
C LEU A 107 -6.73 11.87 -4.52
N PHE A 108 -6.75 10.67 -5.11
CA PHE A 108 -5.56 10.04 -5.66
C PHE A 108 -5.05 10.74 -6.93
N TYR A 109 -5.93 11.30 -7.74
CA TYR A 109 -5.52 12.17 -8.85
C TYR A 109 -4.82 13.44 -8.33
N ARG A 110 -5.24 14.00 -7.20
CA ARG A 110 -4.58 15.16 -6.58
C ARG A 110 -3.24 14.78 -5.95
N VAL A 111 -3.19 13.65 -5.24
CA VAL A 111 -1.95 13.14 -4.65
C VAL A 111 -0.89 12.87 -5.74
N ALA A 112 -1.28 12.27 -6.85
CA ALA A 112 -0.37 11.96 -7.95
C ALA A 112 0.31 13.20 -8.54
N GLN A 113 -0.31 14.39 -8.49
CA GLN A 113 0.30 15.64 -8.98
C GLN A 113 1.63 16.00 -8.29
N HIS A 114 1.98 15.32 -7.21
CA HIS A 114 3.25 15.49 -6.51
C HIS A 114 4.37 14.55 -7.01
N GLY A 115 4.39 14.25 -8.31
CA GLY A 115 5.49 13.53 -8.95
C GLY A 115 5.17 12.11 -9.39
N PHE A 116 3.90 11.75 -9.47
CA PHE A 116 3.43 10.45 -9.96
C PHE A 116 2.48 10.63 -11.15
N ASP A 117 2.47 9.63 -12.02
CA ASP A 117 1.45 9.48 -13.05
C ASP A 117 0.45 8.40 -12.62
N VAL A 118 -0.84 8.66 -12.78
CA VAL A 118 -1.87 7.64 -12.54
C VAL A 118 -1.92 6.71 -13.75
N LEU A 119 -1.39 5.50 -13.59
CA LEU A 119 -1.38 4.50 -14.65
C LEU A 119 -2.73 3.78 -14.76
N GLN A 120 -3.38 3.53 -13.62
CA GLN A 120 -4.65 2.80 -13.57
C GLN A 120 -5.44 3.19 -12.31
N MET A 121 -6.75 3.32 -12.47
CA MET A 121 -7.71 3.47 -11.40
C MET A 121 -8.83 2.44 -11.60
N LEU A 122 -9.06 1.59 -10.62
CA LEU A 122 -10.09 0.55 -10.66
C LEU A 122 -11.05 0.72 -9.50
N LEU A 123 -12.33 0.61 -9.79
CA LEU A 123 -13.37 0.44 -8.79
C LEU A 123 -13.79 -1.03 -8.80
N VAL A 124 -13.60 -1.71 -7.67
CA VAL A 124 -13.95 -3.12 -7.51
C VAL A 124 -15.15 -3.23 -6.57
N GLU A 125 -16.25 -3.77 -7.07
CA GLU A 125 -17.39 -4.15 -6.23
C GLU A 125 -17.14 -5.54 -5.63
N ARG A 126 -17.22 -5.64 -4.31
CA ARG A 126 -17.30 -6.95 -3.66
C ARG A 126 -18.71 -7.48 -3.88
N GLY A 127 -18.86 -8.60 -4.59
CA GLY A 127 -20.12 -9.33 -4.70
C GLY A 127 -20.64 -9.71 -3.30
N ARG A 128 -21.96 -9.63 -3.12
CA ARG A 128 -22.65 -10.10 -1.91
C ARG A 128 -22.63 -11.61 -1.82
#